data_3cd26a896a6b116328cd97787791e12f
#
_entry.id   3cd26a896a6b116328cd97787791e12f
#
_cell.length_a   1.000
_cell.length_b   1.000
_cell.length_c   1.000
_cell.angle_alpha   90.00
_cell.angle_beta   90.00
_cell.angle_gamma   90.00
#
_symmetry.space_group_name_H-M   'P 1'
#
loop_
_entity.id
_entity.type
_entity.pdbx_description
1 polymer ?
#
loop_
_entity_poly.entity_id
_entity_poly.type
_entity_poly.pdbx_seq_one_letter_code
_entity_poly.pdbx_strand_id
1 'polypeptide(L)'
;MSSGGDDVVAGRMTTVVQRDGERDEVAVEEPLEIRVDGEALTVTMRTPGRDEELALGFLYGEGLIDAPHEAGPTADMAANIVDVHGPLLRDPGARRFYTTSSCGVCGKGSLEEVAVHAPSLPAGRPLVRRELLARLPDLLRQPGFGRTGGMHATGLFTVDGEPLLVGEDVGRHNAMDKVIGRALLDGLLPLHERILCVSGRLSFELVQKAAVAGAPVLVGVGAPTSLAISLAADRGMTLAGFARGDRVNVYCGEERVTP
;
A
#
# COMPACT_ATOMS: atom_id res chain seq x y z
N MET A 1 5.69 25.02 -16.31
CA MET A 1 6.08 25.70 -15.06
C MET A 1 5.21 25.09 -13.95
N SER A 2 5.67 24.03 -13.33
CA SER A 2 5.07 23.45 -12.11
C SER A 2 6.10 22.54 -11.46
N SER A 3 7.11 23.13 -10.79
CA SER A 3 8.14 22.37 -10.07
C SER A 3 8.18 22.70 -8.57
N GLY A 4 7.17 23.40 -8.04
CA GLY A 4 7.16 23.86 -6.66
C GLY A 4 6.45 22.95 -5.64
N GLY A 5 5.71 21.94 -6.07
CA GLY A 5 4.97 21.04 -5.17
C GLY A 5 5.80 19.86 -4.64
N ASP A 6 6.68 19.34 -5.47
CA ASP A 6 7.44 18.13 -5.12
C ASP A 6 8.55 18.39 -4.08
N ASP A 7 9.14 19.58 -4.10
CA ASP A 7 10.24 19.93 -3.18
C ASP A 7 9.80 20.11 -1.72
N VAL A 8 8.57 20.58 -1.48
CA VAL A 8 8.04 20.79 -0.12
C VAL A 8 7.67 19.43 0.53
N VAL A 9 7.19 18.49 -0.26
CA VAL A 9 6.87 17.14 0.19
C VAL A 9 8.15 16.34 0.45
N ALA A 10 9.14 16.45 -0.43
CA ALA A 10 10.44 15.80 -0.28
C ALA A 10 11.18 16.22 1.01
N GLY A 11 11.08 17.50 1.42
CA GLY A 11 11.71 17.99 2.65
C GLY A 11 11.12 17.44 3.96
N ARG A 12 9.92 16.84 3.92
CA ARG A 12 9.29 16.20 5.09
C ARG A 12 9.57 14.70 5.19
N MET A 13 9.93 14.04 4.11
CA MET A 13 10.12 12.59 4.06
C MET A 13 11.45 12.14 4.64
N THR A 14 12.44 13.02 4.67
CA THR A 14 13.80 12.71 5.10
C THR A 14 14.35 13.80 6.01
N THR A 15 15.30 13.42 6.88
CA THR A 15 16.04 14.35 7.74
C THR A 15 17.51 13.98 7.78
N VAL A 16 18.36 14.94 8.16
CA VAL A 16 19.80 14.74 8.25
C VAL A 16 20.21 14.51 9.70
N VAL A 17 20.92 13.42 9.94
CA VAL A 17 21.50 13.06 11.22
C VAL A 17 23.04 13.03 11.15
N GLN A 18 23.69 12.98 12.28
CA GLN A 18 25.14 12.75 12.35
C GLN A 18 25.41 11.26 12.59
N ARG A 19 26.26 10.66 11.77
CA ARG A 19 26.72 9.28 11.90
C ARG A 19 28.24 9.26 11.75
N ASP A 20 28.94 8.82 12.78
CA ASP A 20 30.41 8.71 12.79
C ASP A 20 31.17 9.99 12.38
N GLY A 21 30.56 11.18 12.67
CA GLY A 21 31.10 12.49 12.28
C GLY A 21 30.74 12.95 10.87
N GLU A 22 30.00 12.15 10.10
CA GLU A 22 29.48 12.47 8.78
C GLU A 22 27.98 12.76 8.81
N ARG A 23 27.51 13.49 7.81
CA ARG A 23 26.08 13.73 7.62
C ARG A 23 25.47 12.54 6.88
N ASP A 24 24.38 12.02 7.42
CA ASP A 24 23.61 10.93 6.81
C ASP A 24 22.15 11.33 6.67
N GLU A 25 21.49 10.92 5.61
CA GLU A 25 20.09 11.22 5.35
C GLU A 25 19.24 9.99 5.70
N VAL A 26 18.28 10.16 6.61
CA VAL A 26 17.40 9.09 7.09
C VAL A 26 15.94 9.40 6.82
N ALA A 27 15.12 8.36 6.68
CA ALA A 27 13.67 8.49 6.55
C ALA A 27 13.08 9.06 7.85
N VAL A 28 12.14 9.99 7.71
CA VAL A 28 11.34 10.48 8.83
C VAL A 28 10.25 9.45 9.13
N GLU A 29 10.12 9.10 10.41
CA GLU A 29 9.06 8.24 10.93
C GLU A 29 8.35 8.96 12.06
N GLU A 30 7.03 9.18 11.91
CA GLU A 30 6.19 9.85 12.89
C GLU A 30 4.85 9.12 13.03
N PRO A 31 4.19 9.20 14.20
CA PRO A 31 2.85 8.67 14.35
C PRO A 31 1.86 9.47 13.50
N LEU A 32 0.82 8.80 12.99
CA LEU A 32 -0.37 9.41 12.41
C LEU A 32 -1.59 8.79 13.07
N GLU A 33 -2.43 9.62 13.68
CA GLU A 33 -3.74 9.23 14.15
C GLU A 33 -4.77 9.43 13.03
N ILE A 34 -5.47 8.37 12.68
CA ILE A 34 -6.59 8.41 11.73
C ILE A 34 -7.87 8.43 12.54
N ARG A 35 -8.70 9.46 12.29
CA ARG A 35 -10.03 9.63 12.87
C ARG A 35 -11.11 9.45 11.82
N VAL A 36 -12.31 9.15 12.28
CA VAL A 36 -13.54 9.20 11.47
C VAL A 36 -14.57 10.00 12.25
N ASP A 37 -15.05 11.08 11.64
CA ASP A 37 -16.00 12.05 12.26
C ASP A 37 -15.56 12.50 13.66
N GLY A 38 -14.25 12.77 13.85
CA GLY A 38 -13.64 13.20 15.09
C GLY A 38 -13.27 12.09 16.08
N GLU A 39 -13.74 10.86 15.86
CA GLU A 39 -13.45 9.71 16.74
C GLU A 39 -12.19 8.97 16.31
N ALA A 40 -11.24 8.77 17.24
CA ALA A 40 -9.98 8.09 16.98
C ALA A 40 -10.22 6.63 16.61
N LEU A 41 -9.75 6.23 15.42
CA LEU A 41 -9.85 4.86 14.91
C LEU A 41 -8.56 4.08 15.09
N THR A 42 -7.42 4.64 14.66
CA THR A 42 -6.13 3.96 14.71
C THR A 42 -4.96 4.93 14.73
N VAL A 43 -3.80 4.45 15.19
CA VAL A 43 -2.53 5.16 15.06
C VAL A 43 -1.55 4.26 14.30
N THR A 44 -0.91 4.81 13.29
CA THR A 44 0.15 4.12 12.51
C THR A 44 1.43 4.94 12.49
N MET A 45 2.59 4.28 12.43
CA MET A 45 3.87 4.94 12.19
C MET A 45 4.08 5.06 10.69
N ARG A 46 4.32 6.30 10.21
CA ARG A 46 4.43 6.57 8.77
C ARG A 46 5.53 7.57 8.44
N THR A 47 5.94 7.64 7.19
CA THR A 47 6.65 8.78 6.64
C THR A 47 5.66 9.88 6.31
N PRO A 48 5.85 11.13 6.83
CA PRO A 48 4.95 12.26 6.59
C PRO A 48 4.71 12.56 5.11
N GLY A 49 3.51 13.05 4.82
CA GLY A 49 3.04 13.41 3.49
C GLY A 49 2.11 12.36 2.88
N ARG A 50 1.13 12.86 2.12
CA ARG A 50 0.05 12.07 1.53
C ARG A 50 -0.79 11.34 2.60
N ASP A 51 -1.00 11.99 3.74
CA ASP A 51 -1.64 11.42 4.91
C ASP A 51 -3.13 11.15 4.67
N GLU A 52 -3.80 11.99 3.87
CA GLU A 52 -5.18 11.78 3.43
C GLU A 52 -5.32 10.52 2.57
N GLU A 53 -4.41 10.33 1.60
CA GLU A 53 -4.36 9.12 0.78
C GLU A 53 -4.10 7.89 1.63
N LEU A 54 -3.18 7.98 2.61
CA LEU A 54 -2.90 6.90 3.56
C LEU A 54 -4.18 6.51 4.33
N ALA A 55 -4.89 7.49 4.89
CA ALA A 55 -6.10 7.27 5.68
C ALA A 55 -7.22 6.63 4.84
N LEU A 56 -7.48 7.18 3.66
CA LEU A 56 -8.50 6.66 2.74
C LEU A 56 -8.15 5.24 2.26
N GLY A 57 -6.89 5.00 1.91
CA GLY A 57 -6.43 3.68 1.48
C GLY A 57 -6.49 2.64 2.60
N PHE A 58 -6.16 3.04 3.83
CA PHE A 58 -6.33 2.20 5.00
C PHE A 58 -7.81 1.81 5.21
N LEU A 59 -8.72 2.78 5.23
CA LEU A 59 -10.15 2.53 5.41
C LEU A 59 -10.71 1.64 4.29
N TYR A 60 -10.33 1.90 3.04
CA TYR A 60 -10.74 1.09 1.90
C TYR A 60 -10.20 -0.35 2.00
N GLY A 61 -8.91 -0.51 2.28
CA GLY A 61 -8.26 -1.81 2.44
C GLY A 61 -8.81 -2.65 3.60
N GLU A 62 -9.36 -1.98 4.62
CA GLU A 62 -10.08 -2.62 5.72
C GLU A 62 -11.58 -2.85 5.41
N GLY A 63 -12.08 -2.44 4.24
CA GLY A 63 -13.49 -2.57 3.84
C GLY A 63 -14.43 -1.73 4.70
N LEU A 64 -13.96 -0.59 5.16
CA LEU A 64 -14.75 0.37 5.96
C LEU A 64 -15.40 1.43 5.09
N ILE A 65 -14.86 1.70 3.90
CA ILE A 65 -15.41 2.59 2.87
C ILE A 65 -15.32 1.91 1.50
N ASP A 66 -16.17 2.30 0.55
CA ASP A 66 -16.16 1.84 -0.85
C ASP A 66 -16.14 3.01 -1.87
N ALA A 67 -16.18 4.24 -1.36
CA ALA A 67 -16.17 5.47 -2.16
C ALA A 67 -15.22 6.51 -1.54
N PRO A 68 -14.79 7.52 -2.29
CA PRO A 68 -14.01 8.63 -1.74
C PRO A 68 -14.78 9.37 -0.66
N HIS A 69 -14.11 9.68 0.45
CA HIS A 69 -14.59 10.51 1.54
C HIS A 69 -13.73 11.77 1.63
N GLU A 70 -14.28 12.83 2.20
CA GLU A 70 -13.49 14.00 2.56
C GLU A 70 -12.51 13.61 3.67
N ALA A 71 -11.23 13.88 3.48
CA ALA A 71 -10.17 13.61 4.44
C ALA A 71 -9.25 14.82 4.52
N GLY A 72 -8.81 15.18 5.72
CA GLY A 72 -7.95 16.34 5.89
C GLY A 72 -7.49 16.54 7.33
N PRO A 73 -6.74 17.64 7.57
CA PRO A 73 -6.33 18.00 8.92
C PRO A 73 -7.55 18.37 9.77
N THR A 74 -7.44 18.16 11.07
CA THR A 74 -8.46 18.59 12.04
C THR A 74 -8.59 20.11 12.08
N ALA A 75 -9.73 20.61 12.55
CA ALA A 75 -10.02 22.06 12.62
C ALA A 75 -8.99 22.84 13.46
N ASP A 76 -8.39 22.22 14.46
CA ASP A 76 -7.30 22.78 15.27
C ASP A 76 -5.91 22.61 14.62
N MET A 77 -5.85 22.06 13.40
CA MET A 77 -4.60 21.81 12.67
C MET A 77 -3.59 20.98 13.48
N ALA A 78 -4.08 20.09 14.34
CA ALA A 78 -3.21 19.23 15.14
C ALA A 78 -2.28 18.40 14.25
N ALA A 79 -0.99 18.46 14.55
CA ALA A 79 0.00 17.71 13.79
C ALA A 79 -0.23 16.21 13.95
N ASN A 80 -0.01 15.47 12.85
CA ASN A 80 -0.10 14.02 12.85
C ASN A 80 -1.51 13.45 13.11
N ILE A 81 -2.55 14.21 12.75
CA ILE A 81 -3.94 13.76 12.78
C ILE A 81 -4.57 13.99 11.41
N VAL A 82 -5.26 12.99 10.89
CA VAL A 82 -6.14 13.08 9.72
C VAL A 82 -7.53 12.63 10.14
N ASP A 83 -8.52 13.48 9.86
CA ASP A 83 -9.93 13.16 10.07
C ASP A 83 -10.61 12.87 8.73
N VAL A 84 -11.34 11.77 8.66
CA VAL A 84 -12.10 11.34 7.49
C VAL A 84 -13.59 11.51 7.81
N HIS A 85 -14.32 12.23 6.96
CA HIS A 85 -15.72 12.54 7.19
C HIS A 85 -16.64 11.70 6.32
N GLY A 86 -17.59 11.02 6.96
CA GLY A 86 -18.63 10.25 6.27
C GLY A 86 -18.90 8.89 6.88
N PRO A 87 -19.99 8.24 6.44
CA PRO A 87 -20.44 7.00 7.03
C PRO A 87 -19.51 5.83 6.71
N LEU A 88 -19.24 5.00 7.70
CA LEU A 88 -18.58 3.73 7.51
C LEU A 88 -19.59 2.66 7.07
N LEU A 89 -19.17 1.72 6.21
CA LEU A 89 -19.97 0.59 5.75
C LEU A 89 -20.31 -0.40 6.88
N ARG A 90 -19.48 -0.41 7.92
CA ARG A 90 -19.66 -1.26 9.10
C ARG A 90 -19.01 -0.62 10.32
N ASP A 91 -19.47 -1.00 11.49
CA ASP A 91 -18.81 -0.64 12.74
C ASP A 91 -17.40 -1.27 12.78
N PRO A 92 -16.34 -0.49 12.93
CA PRO A 92 -14.97 -1.02 13.07
C PRO A 92 -14.79 -1.85 14.37
N GLY A 93 -15.83 -1.90 15.26
CA GLY A 93 -15.83 -2.60 16.54
C GLY A 93 -15.05 -1.84 17.62
N ALA A 94 -14.91 -2.44 18.81
CA ALA A 94 -14.19 -1.87 19.95
C ALA A 94 -12.66 -1.77 19.71
N ARG A 95 -12.23 -1.78 18.48
CA ARG A 95 -10.84 -1.79 18.03
C ARG A 95 -10.29 -0.37 17.92
N ARG A 96 -9.91 0.18 19.03
CA ARG A 96 -8.98 1.30 19.07
C ARG A 96 -7.59 0.70 18.88
N PHE A 97 -7.12 0.69 17.62
CA PHE A 97 -5.90 -0.01 17.26
C PHE A 97 -4.67 0.83 17.57
N TYR A 98 -3.78 0.30 18.40
CA TYR A 98 -2.35 0.58 18.25
C TYR A 98 -1.83 -0.40 17.19
N THR A 99 -1.65 0.05 15.97
CA THR A 99 -0.96 -0.75 14.96
C THR A 99 0.53 -0.55 15.16
N THR A 100 1.12 -1.30 16.10
CA THR A 100 2.57 -1.42 16.14
C THR A 100 3.01 -2.16 14.90
N SER A 101 3.75 -1.46 14.07
CA SER A 101 4.44 -1.88 12.85
C SER A 101 4.72 -3.37 12.76
N SER A 102 4.46 -3.96 11.63
CA SER A 102 5.03 -5.15 11.00
C SER A 102 4.09 -6.30 10.67
N CYS A 103 2.97 -6.49 11.33
CA CYS A 103 2.00 -7.50 10.91
C CYS A 103 0.59 -7.08 11.32
N GLY A 104 -0.16 -6.37 10.49
CA GLY A 104 -1.53 -5.84 10.73
C GLY A 104 -2.57 -6.81 11.34
N VAL A 105 -2.15 -8.00 11.75
CA VAL A 105 -2.95 -9.03 12.44
C VAL A 105 -2.97 -8.82 13.96
N CYS A 106 -2.04 -8.08 14.56
CA CYS A 106 -1.92 -7.92 16.02
C CYS A 106 -3.11 -7.22 16.72
N GLY A 107 -4.12 -6.77 15.97
CA GLY A 107 -5.35 -6.18 16.52
C GLY A 107 -6.63 -6.95 16.19
N LYS A 108 -6.57 -8.01 15.39
CA LYS A 108 -7.77 -8.77 14.98
C LYS A 108 -8.05 -9.87 16.02
N GLY A 109 -9.20 -9.77 16.68
CA GLY A 109 -9.56 -10.63 17.82
C GLY A 109 -10.01 -12.05 17.44
N SER A 110 -10.23 -12.34 16.13
CA SER A 110 -10.58 -13.68 15.66
C SER A 110 -10.05 -13.94 14.26
N LEU A 111 -9.88 -15.21 13.88
CA LEU A 111 -9.48 -15.62 12.53
C LEU A 111 -10.52 -15.22 11.46
N GLU A 112 -11.81 -15.15 11.83
CA GLU A 112 -12.89 -14.71 10.93
C GLU A 112 -12.79 -13.23 10.59
N GLU A 113 -12.31 -12.42 11.51
CA GLU A 113 -12.07 -10.99 11.30
C GLU A 113 -10.80 -10.72 10.47
N VAL A 114 -9.92 -11.71 10.34
CA VAL A 114 -8.76 -11.65 9.45
C VAL A 114 -9.18 -11.80 7.99
N ALA A 115 -10.27 -12.51 7.73
CA ALA A 115 -10.86 -12.62 6.40
C ALA A 115 -11.75 -11.40 6.10
N VAL A 116 -11.17 -10.25 5.77
CA VAL A 116 -11.94 -9.18 5.12
C VAL A 116 -12.55 -9.76 3.86
N HIS A 117 -13.82 -9.44 3.60
CA HIS A 117 -14.52 -9.87 2.39
C HIS A 117 -13.91 -9.24 1.14
N ALA A 118 -12.74 -9.75 0.75
CA ALA A 118 -12.18 -9.43 -0.54
C ALA A 118 -12.97 -10.21 -1.61
N PRO A 119 -13.48 -9.58 -2.65
CA PRO A 119 -14.20 -10.25 -3.71
C PRO A 119 -13.26 -11.21 -4.45
N SER A 120 -13.82 -12.32 -5.00
CA SER A 120 -13.08 -13.14 -5.95
C SER A 120 -12.89 -12.37 -7.25
N LEU A 121 -11.70 -12.44 -7.81
CA LEU A 121 -11.36 -11.71 -9.02
C LEU A 121 -11.68 -12.54 -10.28
N PRO A 122 -12.00 -11.88 -11.42
CA PRO A 122 -12.24 -12.56 -12.67
C PRO A 122 -11.06 -13.45 -13.09
N ALA A 123 -11.32 -14.70 -13.45
CA ALA A 123 -10.30 -15.62 -13.87
C ALA A 123 -9.67 -15.24 -15.23
N GLY A 124 -8.37 -15.52 -15.39
CA GLY A 124 -7.67 -15.50 -16.68
C GLY A 124 -7.38 -14.13 -17.30
N ARG A 125 -7.78 -13.03 -16.69
CA ARG A 125 -7.47 -11.68 -17.18
C ARG A 125 -7.06 -10.73 -16.05
N PRO A 126 -6.24 -9.71 -16.32
CA PRO A 126 -5.52 -9.43 -17.58
C PRO A 126 -4.40 -10.45 -17.85
N LEU A 127 -3.94 -10.53 -19.10
CA LEU A 127 -2.72 -11.31 -19.44
C LEU A 127 -1.50 -10.41 -19.28
N VAL A 128 -0.45 -10.95 -18.65
CA VAL A 128 0.79 -10.20 -18.38
C VAL A 128 1.99 -11.05 -18.77
N ARG A 129 2.96 -10.44 -19.45
CA ARG A 129 4.19 -11.14 -19.82
C ARG A 129 5.07 -11.40 -18.59
N ARG A 130 5.64 -12.62 -18.51
CA ARG A 130 6.55 -13.01 -17.42
C ARG A 130 7.75 -12.08 -17.31
N GLU A 131 8.32 -11.69 -18.44
CA GLU A 131 9.44 -10.73 -18.48
C GLU A 131 9.08 -9.39 -17.82
N LEU A 132 7.87 -8.89 -18.07
CA LEU A 132 7.40 -7.64 -17.44
C LEU A 132 7.30 -7.80 -15.92
N LEU A 133 6.71 -8.90 -15.43
CA LEU A 133 6.62 -9.15 -13.99
C LEU A 133 8.00 -9.13 -13.32
N ALA A 134 9.02 -9.70 -13.97
CA ALA A 134 10.39 -9.71 -13.46
C ALA A 134 10.99 -8.30 -13.35
N ARG A 135 10.68 -7.42 -14.32
CA ARG A 135 11.25 -6.08 -14.44
C ARG A 135 10.47 -4.98 -13.71
N LEU A 136 9.24 -5.23 -13.27
CA LEU A 136 8.41 -4.22 -12.59
C LEU A 136 9.13 -3.51 -11.43
N PRO A 137 9.91 -4.21 -10.57
CA PRO A 137 10.67 -3.53 -9.52
C PRO A 137 11.68 -2.49 -10.02
N ASP A 138 12.27 -2.71 -11.20
CA ASP A 138 13.22 -1.77 -11.80
C ASP A 138 12.52 -0.49 -12.32
N LEU A 139 11.21 -0.59 -12.60
CA LEU A 139 10.37 0.54 -13.01
C LEU A 139 9.80 1.31 -11.81
N LEU A 140 9.92 0.76 -10.60
CA LEU A 140 9.42 1.35 -9.37
C LEU A 140 10.36 2.48 -8.92
N ARG A 141 9.98 3.71 -9.19
CA ARG A 141 10.77 4.89 -8.77
C ARG A 141 10.67 5.08 -7.26
N GLN A 142 11.82 5.05 -6.59
CA GLN A 142 11.93 5.11 -5.13
C GLN A 142 12.95 6.17 -4.71
N PRO A 143 12.68 7.48 -4.93
CA PRO A 143 13.63 8.54 -4.60
C PRO A 143 13.94 8.61 -3.10
N GLY A 144 12.96 8.38 -2.22
CA GLY A 144 13.14 8.35 -0.77
C GLY A 144 14.01 7.18 -0.33
N PHE A 145 13.77 5.98 -0.86
CA PHE A 145 14.64 4.82 -0.61
C PHE A 145 16.06 5.06 -1.16
N GLY A 146 16.19 5.64 -2.36
CA GLY A 146 17.50 5.93 -2.96
C GLY A 146 18.36 6.87 -2.11
N ARG A 147 17.75 7.77 -1.34
CA ARG A 147 18.42 8.70 -0.43
C ARG A 147 18.72 8.09 0.94
N THR A 148 17.83 7.27 1.46
CA THR A 148 17.86 6.87 2.88
C THR A 148 18.08 5.37 3.09
N GLY A 149 17.77 4.53 2.10
CA GLY A 149 17.73 3.08 2.27
C GLY A 149 16.64 2.56 3.23
N GLY A 150 15.85 3.46 3.84
CA GLY A 150 14.94 3.16 4.96
C GLY A 150 13.45 3.15 4.61
N MET A 151 13.07 3.16 3.32
CA MET A 151 11.68 3.20 2.89
C MET A 151 11.28 1.97 2.08
N HIS A 152 10.00 1.72 2.07
CA HIS A 152 9.33 0.79 1.15
C HIS A 152 8.55 1.57 0.10
N ALA A 153 8.28 0.92 -1.04
CA ALA A 153 7.43 1.48 -2.06
C ALA A 153 6.40 0.48 -2.58
N THR A 154 5.27 1.02 -3.02
CA THR A 154 4.28 0.33 -3.84
C THR A 154 4.05 1.13 -5.10
N GLY A 155 4.00 0.46 -6.25
CA GLY A 155 3.64 1.05 -7.54
C GLY A 155 2.39 0.42 -8.12
N LEU A 156 1.58 1.23 -8.77
CA LEU A 156 0.46 0.83 -9.62
C LEU A 156 0.89 0.99 -11.07
N PHE A 157 0.70 -0.06 -11.86
CA PHE A 157 1.11 -0.12 -13.26
C PHE A 157 -0.05 -0.57 -14.15
N THR A 158 -0.01 -0.17 -15.42
CA THR A 158 -0.80 -0.81 -16.47
C THR A 158 -0.30 -2.23 -16.73
N VAL A 159 -1.07 -3.02 -17.46
CA VAL A 159 -0.68 -4.38 -17.89
C VAL A 159 0.54 -4.38 -18.83
N ASP A 160 0.84 -3.24 -19.44
CA ASP A 160 2.00 -3.04 -20.32
C ASP A 160 3.23 -2.51 -19.55
N GLY A 161 3.09 -2.23 -18.25
CA GLY A 161 4.16 -1.80 -17.37
C GLY A 161 4.36 -0.28 -17.29
N GLU A 162 3.43 0.52 -17.77
CA GLU A 162 3.46 1.96 -17.58
C GLU A 162 3.15 2.31 -16.12
N PRO A 163 4.00 3.07 -15.43
CA PRO A 163 3.76 3.48 -14.05
C PRO A 163 2.63 4.52 -14.00
N LEU A 164 1.63 4.27 -13.18
CA LEU A 164 0.50 5.18 -12.94
C LEU A 164 0.67 5.94 -11.63
N LEU A 165 0.93 5.21 -10.53
CA LEU A 165 1.09 5.76 -9.19
C LEU A 165 2.26 5.10 -8.48
N VAL A 166 2.95 5.84 -7.62
CA VAL A 166 3.93 5.30 -6.69
C VAL A 166 3.71 5.93 -5.31
N GLY A 167 3.76 5.11 -4.26
CA GLY A 167 3.75 5.54 -2.86
C GLY A 167 4.98 5.01 -2.14
N GLU A 168 5.67 5.89 -1.39
CA GLU A 168 6.78 5.53 -0.50
C GLU A 168 6.40 5.77 0.95
N ASP A 169 6.86 4.89 1.84
CA ASP A 169 6.69 4.99 3.29
C ASP A 169 7.69 4.09 4.02
N VAL A 170 8.03 4.39 5.27
CA VAL A 170 8.80 3.47 6.14
C VAL A 170 8.05 2.15 6.35
N GLY A 171 6.72 2.18 6.32
CA GLY A 171 5.83 1.02 6.42
C GLY A 171 5.38 0.51 5.05
N ARG A 172 5.67 -0.76 4.71
CA ARG A 172 5.24 -1.33 3.43
C ARG A 172 3.71 -1.35 3.24
N HIS A 173 2.94 -1.48 4.33
CA HIS A 173 1.46 -1.43 4.29
C HIS A 173 1.00 0.00 3.99
N ASN A 174 1.58 0.99 4.65
CA ASN A 174 1.28 2.40 4.40
C ASN A 174 1.63 2.82 2.96
N ALA A 175 2.75 2.33 2.41
CA ALA A 175 3.10 2.58 1.01
C ALA A 175 2.02 2.07 0.04
N MET A 176 1.40 0.90 0.35
CA MET A 176 0.28 0.37 -0.43
C MET A 176 -1.00 1.19 -0.18
N ASP A 177 -1.29 1.55 1.06
CA ASP A 177 -2.46 2.37 1.40
C ASP A 177 -2.41 3.73 0.70
N LYS A 178 -1.25 4.41 0.66
CA LYS A 178 -1.08 5.65 -0.11
C LYS A 178 -1.43 5.48 -1.60
N VAL A 179 -1.05 4.35 -2.20
CA VAL A 179 -1.38 4.06 -3.61
C VAL A 179 -2.87 3.75 -3.79
N ILE A 180 -3.46 2.94 -2.91
CA ILE A 180 -4.89 2.60 -2.98
C ILE A 180 -5.75 3.85 -2.73
N GLY A 181 -5.42 4.66 -1.72
CA GLY A 181 -6.16 5.89 -1.44
C GLY A 181 -6.07 6.90 -2.58
N ARG A 182 -4.90 7.04 -3.20
CA ARG A 182 -4.77 7.87 -4.41
C ARG A 182 -5.59 7.31 -5.57
N ALA A 183 -5.54 5.99 -5.79
CA ALA A 183 -6.35 5.34 -6.83
C ALA A 183 -7.86 5.51 -6.58
N LEU A 184 -8.30 5.51 -5.31
CA LEU A 184 -9.67 5.79 -4.93
C LEU A 184 -10.06 7.22 -5.31
N LEU A 185 -9.24 8.21 -4.96
CA LEU A 185 -9.47 9.64 -5.28
C LEU A 185 -9.48 9.90 -6.79
N ASP A 186 -8.65 9.19 -7.56
CA ASP A 186 -8.57 9.32 -9.02
C ASP A 186 -9.65 8.50 -9.75
N GLY A 187 -10.53 7.78 -9.04
CA GLY A 187 -11.58 6.96 -9.65
C GLY A 187 -11.04 5.74 -10.41
N LEU A 188 -9.87 5.23 -10.05
CA LEU A 188 -9.23 4.08 -10.70
C LEU A 188 -9.66 2.73 -10.12
N LEU A 189 -10.34 2.71 -8.96
CA LEU A 189 -10.83 1.48 -8.36
C LEU A 189 -12.14 1.01 -9.01
N PRO A 190 -12.35 -0.31 -9.15
CA PRO A 190 -11.45 -1.41 -8.83
C PRO A 190 -10.32 -1.60 -9.87
N LEU A 191 -9.17 -2.12 -9.43
CA LEU A 191 -7.92 -2.24 -10.22
C LEU A 191 -7.88 -3.47 -11.14
N HIS A 192 -8.99 -3.84 -11.79
CA HIS A 192 -9.14 -5.12 -12.51
C HIS A 192 -8.15 -5.33 -13.67
N GLU A 193 -7.64 -4.26 -14.27
CA GLU A 193 -6.67 -4.31 -15.37
C GLU A 193 -5.37 -3.61 -15.01
N ARG A 194 -4.92 -3.81 -13.77
CA ARG A 194 -3.73 -3.16 -13.24
C ARG A 194 -2.85 -4.17 -12.50
N ILE A 195 -1.61 -3.79 -12.28
CA ILE A 195 -0.61 -4.57 -11.55
C ILE A 195 -0.14 -3.74 -10.36
N LEU A 196 -0.16 -4.31 -9.16
CA LEU A 196 0.52 -3.76 -8.00
C LEU A 196 1.90 -4.39 -7.87
N CYS A 197 2.93 -3.56 -7.69
CA CYS A 197 4.29 -4.01 -7.41
C CYS A 197 4.78 -3.42 -6.10
N VAL A 198 5.35 -4.26 -5.21
CA VAL A 198 5.86 -3.85 -3.91
C VAL A 198 7.36 -4.11 -3.78
N SER A 199 8.09 -3.20 -3.15
CA SER A 199 9.54 -3.32 -2.93
C SER A 199 9.92 -4.35 -1.86
N GLY A 200 8.96 -4.85 -1.10
CA GLY A 200 9.17 -5.71 0.06
C GLY A 200 8.69 -7.15 -0.10
N ARG A 201 8.52 -7.81 1.06
CA ARG A 201 7.91 -9.14 1.16
C ARG A 201 6.41 -9.06 0.89
N LEU A 202 5.85 -10.16 0.40
CA LEU A 202 4.42 -10.34 0.16
C LEU A 202 3.78 -11.00 1.39
N SER A 203 3.18 -10.19 2.26
CA SER A 203 2.45 -10.66 3.44
C SER A 203 0.98 -10.89 3.14
N PHE A 204 0.29 -11.57 4.05
CA PHE A 204 -1.16 -11.78 4.00
C PHE A 204 -1.91 -10.46 3.80
N GLU A 205 -1.58 -9.43 4.59
CA GLU A 205 -2.28 -8.14 4.57
C GLU A 205 -2.10 -7.40 3.23
N LEU A 206 -0.92 -7.49 2.60
CA LEU A 206 -0.70 -6.88 1.29
C LEU A 206 -1.55 -7.56 0.22
N VAL A 207 -1.65 -8.90 0.27
CA VAL A 207 -2.55 -9.65 -0.64
C VAL A 207 -4.00 -9.28 -0.37
N GLN A 208 -4.42 -9.18 0.90
CA GLN A 208 -5.76 -8.77 1.28
C GLN A 208 -6.11 -7.39 0.72
N LYS A 209 -5.25 -6.39 0.96
CA LYS A 209 -5.44 -5.02 0.45
C LYS A 209 -5.51 -4.98 -1.08
N ALA A 210 -4.62 -5.71 -1.76
CA ALA A 210 -4.63 -5.82 -3.21
C ALA A 210 -5.94 -6.45 -3.74
N ALA A 211 -6.42 -7.52 -3.08
CA ALA A 211 -7.68 -8.18 -3.44
C ALA A 211 -8.90 -7.27 -3.22
N VAL A 212 -8.97 -6.56 -2.08
CA VAL A 212 -10.03 -5.57 -1.79
C VAL A 212 -10.02 -4.45 -2.83
N ALA A 213 -8.83 -3.99 -3.22
CA ALA A 213 -8.69 -2.99 -4.28
C ALA A 213 -9.00 -3.53 -5.69
N GLY A 214 -9.27 -4.84 -5.83
CA GLY A 214 -9.60 -5.46 -7.12
C GLY A 214 -8.39 -5.72 -8.01
N ALA A 215 -7.17 -5.71 -7.48
CA ALA A 215 -5.95 -5.94 -8.26
C ALA A 215 -5.73 -7.44 -8.53
N PRO A 216 -5.78 -7.90 -9.80
CA PRO A 216 -5.62 -9.31 -10.12
C PRO A 216 -4.17 -9.80 -10.07
N VAL A 217 -3.21 -8.89 -10.07
CA VAL A 217 -1.77 -9.21 -10.10
C VAL A 217 -1.04 -8.43 -9.03
N LEU A 218 -0.33 -9.16 -8.14
CA LEU A 218 0.55 -8.58 -7.14
C LEU A 218 1.96 -9.16 -7.29
N VAL A 219 2.93 -8.28 -7.48
CA VAL A 219 4.35 -8.63 -7.64
C VAL A 219 5.16 -8.08 -6.48
N GLY A 220 6.18 -8.80 -6.02
CA GLY A 220 7.10 -8.30 -4.99
C GLY A 220 8.54 -8.71 -5.23
N VAL A 221 9.45 -7.85 -4.78
CA VAL A 221 10.91 -8.13 -4.75
C VAL A 221 11.21 -9.28 -3.79
N GLY A 222 10.47 -9.34 -2.67
CA GLY A 222 10.69 -10.32 -1.61
C GLY A 222 9.85 -11.59 -1.75
N ALA A 223 10.01 -12.47 -0.76
CA ALA A 223 9.28 -13.72 -0.66
C ALA A 223 7.82 -13.53 -0.23
N PRO A 224 6.88 -14.36 -0.72
CA PRO A 224 5.56 -14.47 -0.12
C PRO A 224 5.57 -15.37 1.13
N THR A 225 4.58 -15.14 2.01
CA THR A 225 4.29 -16.07 3.10
C THR A 225 3.31 -17.15 2.64
N SER A 226 3.25 -18.28 3.35
CA SER A 226 2.32 -19.37 3.01
C SER A 226 0.85 -18.91 3.01
N LEU A 227 0.46 -18.09 4.01
CA LEU A 227 -0.89 -17.55 4.12
C LEU A 227 -1.21 -16.56 2.99
N ALA A 228 -0.23 -15.77 2.55
CA ALA A 228 -0.36 -14.89 1.39
C ALA A 228 -0.63 -15.67 0.10
N ILE A 229 0.09 -16.79 -0.11
CA ILE A 229 -0.13 -17.66 -1.27
C ILE A 229 -1.53 -18.27 -1.23
N SER A 230 -1.94 -18.79 -0.08
CA SER A 230 -3.26 -19.40 0.08
C SER A 230 -4.38 -18.40 -0.19
N LEU A 231 -4.30 -17.18 0.35
CA LEU A 231 -5.29 -16.13 0.12
C LEU A 231 -5.33 -15.72 -1.36
N ALA A 232 -4.17 -15.50 -1.97
CA ALA A 232 -4.09 -15.09 -3.38
C ALA A 232 -4.73 -16.15 -4.30
N ALA A 233 -4.46 -17.43 -4.06
CA ALA A 233 -5.06 -18.54 -4.80
C ALA A 233 -6.59 -18.59 -4.60
N ASP A 234 -7.08 -18.45 -3.37
CA ASP A 234 -8.50 -18.45 -3.04
C ASP A 234 -9.27 -17.29 -3.71
N ARG A 235 -8.62 -16.12 -3.85
CA ARG A 235 -9.18 -14.93 -4.51
C ARG A 235 -8.97 -14.89 -6.02
N GLY A 236 -8.31 -15.90 -6.58
CA GLY A 236 -8.04 -15.98 -8.02
C GLY A 236 -7.03 -14.93 -8.47
N MET A 237 -6.06 -14.55 -7.64
CA MET A 237 -4.99 -13.61 -7.97
C MET A 237 -3.78 -14.30 -8.58
N THR A 238 -3.00 -13.54 -9.34
CA THR A 238 -1.62 -13.90 -9.65
C THR A 238 -0.69 -13.30 -8.61
N LEU A 239 0.05 -14.15 -7.89
CA LEU A 239 1.04 -13.75 -6.91
C LEU A 239 2.43 -14.12 -7.38
N ALA A 240 3.29 -13.12 -7.58
CA ALA A 240 4.65 -13.30 -8.08
C ALA A 240 5.67 -12.67 -7.12
N GLY A 241 6.68 -13.41 -6.73
CA GLY A 241 7.73 -12.97 -5.81
C GLY A 241 9.13 -13.17 -6.35
N PHE A 242 10.13 -12.67 -5.61
CA PHE A 242 11.52 -12.66 -6.02
C PHE A 242 11.76 -12.02 -7.39
N ALA A 243 10.91 -11.04 -7.75
CA ALA A 243 11.03 -10.31 -9.01
C ALA A 243 12.31 -9.45 -9.01
N ARG A 244 13.23 -9.76 -9.91
CA ARG A 244 14.49 -9.03 -10.03
C ARG A 244 15.15 -9.32 -11.38
N GLY A 245 15.43 -8.27 -12.16
CA GLY A 245 16.10 -8.40 -13.47
C GLY A 245 15.25 -9.22 -14.45
N ASP A 246 15.66 -10.45 -14.74
CA ASP A 246 14.99 -11.38 -15.65
C ASP A 246 14.24 -12.53 -14.93
N ARG A 247 14.23 -12.52 -13.58
CA ARG A 247 13.70 -13.62 -12.77
C ARG A 247 12.47 -13.22 -11.99
N VAL A 248 11.50 -14.11 -11.97
CA VAL A 248 10.31 -14.03 -11.14
C VAL A 248 9.75 -15.41 -10.87
N ASN A 249 9.31 -15.66 -9.64
CA ASN A 249 8.61 -16.89 -9.26
C ASN A 249 7.11 -16.60 -9.16
N VAL A 250 6.31 -17.28 -9.97
CA VAL A 250 4.85 -17.24 -9.88
C VAL A 250 4.41 -18.35 -8.93
N TYR A 251 3.64 -18.00 -7.90
CA TYR A 251 3.19 -18.91 -6.85
C TYR A 251 1.74 -19.39 -7.04
N CYS A 252 0.92 -18.58 -7.68
CA CYS A 252 -0.45 -18.92 -8.11
C CYS A 252 -0.88 -17.97 -9.23
N GLY A 253 -1.98 -18.33 -9.92
CA GLY A 253 -2.55 -17.52 -11.01
C GLY A 253 -1.68 -17.55 -12.28
N GLU A 254 -1.03 -18.68 -12.60
CA GLU A 254 -0.17 -18.81 -13.78
C GLU A 254 -0.94 -18.62 -15.10
N GLU A 255 -2.23 -18.85 -15.12
CA GLU A 255 -3.10 -18.69 -16.29
C GLU A 255 -3.16 -17.24 -16.83
N ARG A 256 -2.72 -16.24 -16.03
CA ARG A 256 -2.57 -14.84 -16.48
C ARG A 256 -1.17 -14.53 -17.02
N VAL A 257 -0.23 -15.46 -16.86
CA VAL A 257 1.17 -15.18 -17.20
C VAL A 257 1.49 -15.78 -18.57
N THR A 258 1.83 -14.93 -19.51
CA THR A 258 2.31 -15.36 -20.84
C THR A 258 3.85 -15.41 -20.86
N PRO A 259 4.42 -16.20 -21.76
CA PRO A 259 5.88 -16.29 -21.96
C PRO A 259 6.55 -14.95 -22.20
#